data_b5b3c79670a39d29340e6be1a6c0b155
#
_entry.id   b5b3c79670a39d29340e6be1a6c0b155
#
_cell.length_a   1.000
_cell.length_b   1.000
_cell.length_c   1.000
_cell.angle_alpha   90.00
_cell.angle_beta   90.00
_cell.angle_gamma   90.00
#
_symmetry.space_group_name_H-M   'P 1'
#
loop_
_entity.id
_entity.type
_entity.pdbx_description
1 polymer ?
#
loop_
_entity_poly.entity_id
_entity_poly.type
_entity_poly.pdbx_seq_one_letter_code
_entity_poly.pdbx_strand_id
1 'polypeptide(L)'
;MGRFDDRSAIVTGGALGIGGGCARRIAADGGSVLIVDVNEAAGANTVNEIRAAGGKAEFLAGDVSKESTAKEMVEKAVSSFGRLDLLVQNAYAGADNAGSAVEVEPENWNNGMGLLVGALYLGAKYAVPAMEESGADPNFEQASWSGAGRRHGNPPAQNVGRIVNMSSVHGLHQAPRSLIYNAGKAAVIGLTKQMAIDFGPLGITVNAIAPGHIVTERGDEHWNEVGNDAGFRLFELHYPVRRTGIPEDIANAVGFLCSNEASFITGHVLAVDGGMTIQLQENLVMDSKDFIVANPDLKTHFDSSRGSSRF
;
A
#
# COMPACT_ATOMS: atom_id res chain seq x y z
N MET A 1 3.31 0.16 -26.15
CA MET A 1 4.34 0.31 -25.12
C MET A 1 3.63 0.33 -23.79
N GLY A 2 4.00 -0.53 -22.86
CA GLY A 2 3.41 -0.57 -21.53
C GLY A 2 3.84 0.65 -20.69
N ARG A 3 3.09 0.96 -19.65
CA ARG A 3 3.36 2.11 -18.76
C ARG A 3 4.70 2.00 -18.03
N PHE A 4 5.18 0.77 -17.81
CA PHE A 4 6.40 0.45 -17.06
C PHE A 4 7.42 -0.37 -17.89
N ASP A 5 7.36 -0.31 -19.22
CA ASP A 5 8.35 -0.95 -20.05
C ASP A 5 9.76 -0.47 -19.65
N ASP A 6 10.71 -1.41 -19.59
CA ASP A 6 12.11 -1.20 -19.18
C ASP A 6 12.31 -0.66 -17.74
N ARG A 7 11.29 -0.75 -16.88
CA ARG A 7 11.36 -0.38 -15.45
C ARG A 7 11.23 -1.59 -14.55
N SER A 8 11.81 -1.49 -13.36
CA SER A 8 11.71 -2.52 -12.35
C SER A 8 11.12 -2.02 -11.04
N ALA A 9 10.42 -2.91 -10.36
CA ALA A 9 9.72 -2.64 -9.12
C ALA A 9 10.07 -3.65 -8.03
N ILE A 10 10.10 -3.18 -6.79
CA ILE A 10 9.98 -4.02 -5.59
C ILE A 10 8.59 -3.81 -5.00
N VAL A 11 7.88 -4.91 -4.70
CA VAL A 11 6.60 -4.89 -3.99
C VAL A 11 6.73 -5.72 -2.73
N THR A 12 6.71 -5.08 -1.56
CA THR A 12 6.75 -5.76 -0.27
C THR A 12 5.36 -6.20 0.17
N GLY A 13 5.24 -7.39 0.79
CA GLY A 13 3.93 -8.01 1.04
C GLY A 13 3.21 -8.32 -0.26
N GLY A 14 3.96 -8.69 -1.32
CA GLY A 14 3.47 -8.83 -2.68
C GLY A 14 2.91 -10.21 -3.03
N ALA A 15 2.86 -11.13 -2.08
CA ALA A 15 2.39 -12.49 -2.34
C ALA A 15 0.87 -12.58 -2.55
N LEU A 16 0.08 -11.81 -1.79
CA LEU A 16 -1.39 -11.85 -1.78
C LEU A 16 -1.99 -10.45 -1.61
N GLY A 17 -3.30 -10.37 -1.68
CA GLY A 17 -4.09 -9.19 -1.36
C GLY A 17 -3.67 -7.96 -2.16
N ILE A 18 -3.60 -6.81 -1.50
CA ILE A 18 -3.25 -5.52 -2.11
C ILE A 18 -1.88 -5.59 -2.81
N GLY A 19 -0.87 -6.15 -2.13
CA GLY A 19 0.47 -6.26 -2.69
C GLY A 19 0.53 -7.16 -3.91
N GLY A 20 -0.15 -8.32 -3.88
CA GLY A 20 -0.29 -9.22 -5.03
C GLY A 20 -0.97 -8.54 -6.21
N GLY A 21 -2.05 -7.78 -5.95
CA GLY A 21 -2.71 -6.94 -6.96
C GLY A 21 -1.77 -5.90 -7.57
N CYS A 22 -0.98 -5.21 -6.74
CA CYS A 22 0.04 -4.24 -7.21
C CYS A 22 1.10 -4.90 -8.09
N ALA A 23 1.61 -6.08 -7.66
CA ALA A 23 2.62 -6.81 -8.42
C ALA A 23 2.09 -7.24 -9.80
N ARG A 24 0.89 -7.83 -9.84
CA ARG A 24 0.23 -8.20 -11.12
C ARG A 24 -0.01 -6.98 -12.00
N ARG A 25 -0.46 -5.87 -11.45
CA ARG A 25 -0.73 -4.65 -12.21
C ARG A 25 0.54 -4.07 -12.83
N ILE A 26 1.62 -3.93 -12.06
CA ILE A 26 2.89 -3.40 -12.57
C ILE A 26 3.45 -4.31 -13.68
N ALA A 27 3.39 -5.63 -13.48
CA ALA A 27 3.83 -6.58 -14.50
C ALA A 27 2.97 -6.53 -15.77
N ALA A 28 1.64 -6.41 -15.65
CA ALA A 28 0.73 -6.27 -16.78
C ALA A 28 0.96 -4.97 -17.58
N ASP A 29 1.43 -3.93 -16.91
CA ASP A 29 1.81 -2.65 -17.54
C ASP A 29 3.27 -2.66 -18.07
N GLY A 30 3.94 -3.82 -18.13
CA GLY A 30 5.27 -4.04 -18.77
C GLY A 30 6.47 -4.03 -17.81
N GLY A 31 6.28 -3.75 -16.52
CA GLY A 31 7.36 -3.71 -15.53
C GLY A 31 7.88 -5.08 -15.12
N SER A 32 9.15 -5.13 -14.71
CA SER A 32 9.73 -6.29 -14.03
C SER A 32 9.53 -6.19 -12.53
N VAL A 33 9.06 -7.23 -11.84
CA VAL A 33 8.63 -7.13 -10.45
C VAL A 33 9.37 -8.11 -9.54
N LEU A 34 10.03 -7.61 -8.50
CA LEU A 34 10.47 -8.42 -7.37
C LEU A 34 9.40 -8.39 -6.28
N ILE A 35 8.82 -9.55 -5.99
CA ILE A 35 7.90 -9.78 -4.88
C ILE A 35 8.70 -10.15 -3.64
N VAL A 36 8.51 -9.44 -2.52
CA VAL A 36 9.13 -9.74 -1.24
C VAL A 36 8.05 -10.06 -0.22
N ASP A 37 8.06 -11.26 0.33
CA ASP A 37 7.06 -11.71 1.30
C ASP A 37 7.62 -12.82 2.20
N VAL A 38 7.01 -13.02 3.35
CA VAL A 38 7.32 -14.17 4.25
C VAL A 38 6.62 -15.44 3.82
N ASN A 39 5.56 -15.34 3.01
CA ASN A 39 4.79 -16.48 2.52
C ASN A 39 5.35 -16.98 1.18
N GLU A 40 6.28 -17.92 1.28
CA GLU A 40 6.97 -18.49 0.10
C GLU A 40 6.03 -19.15 -0.90
N ALA A 41 5.04 -19.91 -0.42
CA ALA A 41 4.12 -20.63 -1.29
C ALA A 41 3.23 -19.67 -2.09
N ALA A 42 2.65 -18.67 -1.43
CA ALA A 42 1.84 -17.68 -2.09
C ALA A 42 2.67 -16.78 -3.03
N GLY A 43 3.90 -16.42 -2.61
CA GLY A 43 4.81 -15.63 -3.45
C GLY A 43 5.21 -16.36 -4.72
N ALA A 44 5.55 -17.64 -4.63
CA ALA A 44 5.85 -18.47 -5.80
C ALA A 44 4.63 -18.58 -6.74
N ASN A 45 3.42 -18.71 -6.18
CA ASN A 45 2.18 -18.76 -6.96
C ASN A 45 1.96 -17.47 -7.76
N THR A 46 2.07 -16.31 -7.10
CA THR A 46 1.88 -15.00 -7.75
C THR A 46 2.95 -14.76 -8.84
N VAL A 47 4.20 -15.18 -8.62
CA VAL A 47 5.23 -15.14 -9.68
C VAL A 47 4.83 -16.00 -10.87
N ASN A 48 4.33 -17.23 -10.63
CA ASN A 48 3.91 -18.12 -11.70
C ASN A 48 2.73 -17.55 -12.50
N GLU A 49 1.75 -16.93 -11.83
CA GLU A 49 0.62 -16.24 -12.47
C GLU A 49 1.11 -15.11 -13.38
N ILE A 50 2.00 -14.25 -12.88
CA ILE A 50 2.57 -13.15 -13.65
C ILE A 50 3.34 -13.67 -14.87
N ARG A 51 4.16 -14.69 -14.70
CA ARG A 51 4.95 -15.30 -15.80
C ARG A 51 4.03 -15.98 -16.82
N ALA A 52 2.99 -16.66 -16.38
CA ALA A 52 2.01 -17.29 -17.27
C ALA A 52 1.24 -16.25 -18.11
N ALA A 53 1.05 -15.05 -17.57
CA ALA A 53 0.48 -13.91 -18.30
C ALA A 53 1.50 -13.17 -19.20
N GLY A 54 2.75 -13.65 -19.30
CA GLY A 54 3.81 -13.05 -20.12
C GLY A 54 4.62 -11.94 -19.44
N GLY A 55 4.35 -11.65 -18.16
CA GLY A 55 5.09 -10.67 -17.36
C GLY A 55 6.43 -11.22 -16.82
N LYS A 56 7.23 -10.32 -16.24
CA LYS A 56 8.51 -10.66 -15.59
C LYS A 56 8.39 -10.49 -14.09
N ALA A 57 8.60 -11.54 -13.34
CA ALA A 57 8.57 -11.50 -11.88
C ALA A 57 9.60 -12.44 -11.26
N GLU A 58 10.13 -12.04 -10.10
CA GLU A 58 10.98 -12.82 -9.21
C GLU A 58 10.41 -12.78 -7.79
N PHE A 59 10.84 -13.72 -6.94
CA PHE A 59 10.43 -13.78 -5.55
C PHE A 59 11.65 -13.79 -4.61
N LEU A 60 11.52 -13.08 -3.48
CA LEU A 60 12.43 -13.14 -2.34
C LEU A 60 11.63 -13.43 -1.07
N ALA A 61 11.92 -14.53 -0.40
CA ALA A 61 11.39 -14.81 0.94
C ALA A 61 12.11 -13.93 1.97
N GLY A 62 11.38 -13.14 2.76
CA GLY A 62 12.03 -12.32 3.77
C GLY A 62 11.08 -11.45 4.59
N ASP A 63 11.51 -11.17 5.82
CA ASP A 63 10.86 -10.24 6.74
C ASP A 63 11.45 -8.83 6.54
N VAL A 64 10.67 -7.94 5.95
CA VAL A 64 11.08 -6.57 5.62
C VAL A 64 11.33 -5.67 6.84
N SER A 65 10.98 -6.12 8.06
CA SER A 65 11.37 -5.47 9.29
C SER A 65 12.86 -5.64 9.61
N LYS A 66 13.55 -6.55 8.90
CA LYS A 66 14.98 -6.83 9.04
C LYS A 66 15.78 -6.04 8.02
N GLU A 67 16.84 -5.36 8.50
CA GLU A 67 17.74 -4.59 7.64
C GLU A 67 18.41 -5.46 6.56
N SER A 68 18.74 -6.71 6.89
CA SER A 68 19.30 -7.67 5.93
C SER A 68 18.37 -7.90 4.74
N THR A 69 17.07 -8.10 4.99
CA THR A 69 16.08 -8.27 3.92
C THR A 69 15.92 -7.01 3.07
N ALA A 70 15.92 -5.82 3.72
CA ALA A 70 15.83 -4.55 2.99
C ALA A 70 17.02 -4.34 2.06
N LYS A 71 18.22 -4.77 2.46
CA LYS A 71 19.42 -4.75 1.61
C LYS A 71 19.33 -5.79 0.48
N GLU A 72 19.01 -7.04 0.82
CA GLU A 72 18.95 -8.16 -0.12
C GLU A 72 17.90 -7.95 -1.23
N MET A 73 16.73 -7.38 -0.89
CA MET A 73 15.70 -7.13 -1.91
C MET A 73 16.16 -6.12 -2.97
N VAL A 74 16.93 -5.11 -2.59
CA VAL A 74 17.47 -4.13 -3.55
C VAL A 74 18.58 -4.77 -4.39
N GLU A 75 19.51 -5.48 -3.77
CA GLU A 75 20.58 -6.21 -4.48
C GLU A 75 19.97 -7.20 -5.48
N LYS A 76 18.94 -7.95 -5.08
CA LYS A 76 18.25 -8.91 -5.96
C LYS A 76 17.52 -8.23 -7.11
N ALA A 77 16.79 -7.14 -6.86
CA ALA A 77 16.10 -6.41 -7.93
C ALA A 77 17.09 -5.89 -8.98
N VAL A 78 18.18 -5.25 -8.55
CA VAL A 78 19.20 -4.73 -9.44
C VAL A 78 19.94 -5.85 -10.19
N SER A 79 20.31 -6.94 -9.52
CA SER A 79 20.99 -8.07 -10.19
C SER A 79 20.09 -8.82 -11.17
N SER A 80 18.76 -8.91 -10.89
CA SER A 80 17.82 -9.62 -11.77
C SER A 80 17.35 -8.78 -12.96
N PHE A 81 17.20 -7.46 -12.77
CA PHE A 81 16.55 -6.59 -13.75
C PHE A 81 17.44 -5.44 -14.26
N GLY A 82 18.64 -5.27 -13.69
CA GLY A 82 19.62 -4.26 -14.12
C GLY A 82 19.37 -2.85 -13.57
N ARG A 83 18.23 -2.61 -12.89
CA ARG A 83 17.82 -1.30 -12.36
C ARG A 83 16.79 -1.42 -11.26
N LEU A 84 16.52 -0.32 -10.54
CA LEU A 84 15.40 -0.17 -9.64
C LEU A 84 14.75 1.20 -9.83
N ASP A 85 13.43 1.22 -10.09
CA ASP A 85 12.67 2.42 -10.38
C ASP A 85 11.52 2.64 -9.41
N LEU A 86 10.87 1.55 -8.98
CA LEU A 86 9.62 1.58 -8.23
C LEU A 86 9.76 0.81 -6.93
N LEU A 87 9.29 1.41 -5.82
CA LEU A 87 9.21 0.73 -4.53
C LEU A 87 7.79 0.89 -3.97
N VAL A 88 7.06 -0.22 -3.89
CA VAL A 88 5.73 -0.30 -3.27
C VAL A 88 5.86 -0.96 -1.91
N GLN A 89 5.73 -0.18 -0.85
CA GLN A 89 5.89 -0.63 0.53
C GLN A 89 4.54 -0.93 1.15
N ASN A 90 4.10 -2.20 1.03
CA ASN A 90 2.78 -2.64 1.41
C ASN A 90 2.78 -3.67 2.55
N ALA A 91 3.89 -4.34 2.83
CA ALA A 91 3.95 -5.42 3.81
C ALA A 91 3.30 -5.06 5.15
N TYR A 92 2.41 -5.95 5.61
CA TYR A 92 1.78 -5.87 6.92
C TYR A 92 1.38 -7.27 7.40
N ALA A 93 1.68 -7.57 8.65
CA ALA A 93 1.19 -8.74 9.36
C ALA A 93 0.78 -8.29 10.77
N GLY A 94 -0.48 -8.44 11.12
CA GLY A 94 -0.94 -7.82 12.32
C GLY A 94 -2.07 -8.51 13.07
N ALA A 95 -1.79 -9.72 13.64
CA ALA A 95 -2.74 -10.35 14.55
C ALA A 95 -2.74 -9.72 15.97
N ASP A 96 -1.58 -9.19 16.43
CA ASP A 96 -1.39 -8.81 17.85
C ASP A 96 -1.46 -7.29 18.09
N ASN A 97 -2.10 -6.54 17.20
CA ASN A 97 -2.12 -5.07 17.25
C ASN A 97 -3.37 -4.50 17.93
N ALA A 98 -4.24 -5.35 18.51
CA ALA A 98 -5.45 -4.93 19.20
C ALA A 98 -5.16 -4.50 20.63
N GLY A 99 -5.77 -3.37 21.05
CA GLY A 99 -5.69 -2.86 22.43
C GLY A 99 -5.58 -1.36 22.50
N SER A 100 -5.77 -0.84 23.70
CA SER A 100 -5.54 0.55 24.08
C SER A 100 -4.13 0.74 24.65
N ALA A 101 -3.74 1.97 24.95
CA ALA A 101 -2.43 2.29 25.51
C ALA A 101 -2.14 1.64 26.89
N VAL A 102 -3.16 1.20 27.60
CA VAL A 102 -3.00 0.52 28.90
C VAL A 102 -3.00 -1.01 28.77
N GLU A 103 -3.25 -1.53 27.57
CA GLU A 103 -3.36 -2.98 27.32
C GLU A 103 -2.26 -3.52 26.42
N VAL A 104 -1.69 -2.66 25.57
CA VAL A 104 -0.65 -3.07 24.61
C VAL A 104 0.69 -3.20 25.34
N GLU A 105 1.30 -4.36 25.24
CA GLU A 105 2.64 -4.61 25.79
C GLU A 105 3.72 -3.86 24.99
N PRO A 106 4.79 -3.34 25.65
CA PRO A 106 5.87 -2.62 24.98
C PRO A 106 6.55 -3.41 23.86
N GLU A 107 6.67 -4.72 24.00
CA GLU A 107 7.24 -5.59 22.97
C GLU A 107 6.37 -5.59 21.71
N ASN A 108 5.05 -5.74 21.84
CA ASN A 108 4.10 -5.72 20.72
C ASN A 108 4.11 -4.35 20.03
N TRP A 109 4.20 -3.26 20.82
CA TRP A 109 4.36 -1.92 20.29
C TRP A 109 5.62 -1.80 19.43
N ASN A 110 6.78 -2.22 19.95
CA ASN A 110 8.06 -2.12 19.24
C ASN A 110 8.06 -2.97 17.95
N ASN A 111 7.56 -4.20 18.02
CA ASN A 111 7.47 -5.10 16.87
C ASN A 111 6.51 -4.53 15.80
N GLY A 112 5.35 -4.04 16.21
CA GLY A 112 4.38 -3.45 15.30
C GLY A 112 4.89 -2.17 14.62
N MET A 113 5.50 -1.27 15.37
CA MET A 113 6.10 -0.05 14.82
C MET A 113 7.32 -0.35 13.95
N GLY A 114 8.11 -1.36 14.31
CA GLY A 114 9.22 -1.86 13.50
C GLY A 114 8.76 -2.31 12.12
N LEU A 115 7.64 -3.04 12.04
CA LEU A 115 7.08 -3.48 10.76
C LEU A 115 6.35 -2.35 10.01
N LEU A 116 5.47 -1.59 10.70
CA LEU A 116 4.63 -0.58 10.06
C LEU A 116 5.39 0.65 9.57
N VAL A 117 6.46 1.04 10.28
CA VAL A 117 7.21 2.28 10.02
C VAL A 117 8.68 2.01 9.75
N GLY A 118 9.31 1.17 10.58
CA GLY A 118 10.71 0.82 10.46
C GLY A 118 11.04 0.16 9.11
N ALA A 119 10.20 -0.77 8.66
CA ALA A 119 10.37 -1.42 7.36
C ALA A 119 10.36 -0.41 6.19
N LEU A 120 9.51 0.63 6.26
CA LEU A 120 9.45 1.65 5.21
C LEU A 120 10.72 2.51 5.17
N TYR A 121 11.24 2.84 6.35
CA TYR A 121 12.52 3.53 6.47
C TYR A 121 13.65 2.68 5.89
N LEU A 122 13.75 1.41 6.28
CA LEU A 122 14.79 0.51 5.78
C LEU A 122 14.67 0.29 4.26
N GLY A 123 13.46 0.12 3.75
CA GLY A 123 13.23 0.00 2.30
C GLY A 123 13.74 1.21 1.54
N ALA A 124 13.38 2.41 1.94
CA ALA A 124 13.84 3.64 1.31
C ALA A 124 15.37 3.85 1.45
N LYS A 125 15.94 3.53 2.61
CA LYS A 125 17.38 3.65 2.89
C LYS A 125 18.24 2.95 1.84
N TYR A 126 17.83 1.77 1.40
CA TYR A 126 18.58 0.98 0.42
C TYR A 126 18.09 1.19 -1.02
N ALA A 127 16.81 1.44 -1.22
CA ALA A 127 16.27 1.62 -2.57
C ALA A 127 16.65 2.97 -3.20
N VAL A 128 16.69 4.06 -2.43
CA VAL A 128 16.98 5.40 -2.97
C VAL A 128 18.34 5.48 -3.65
N PRO A 129 19.47 5.04 -3.04
CA PRO A 129 20.75 5.03 -3.74
C PRO A 129 20.74 4.19 -5.02
N ALA A 130 20.06 3.03 -5.01
CA ALA A 130 19.95 2.18 -6.20
C ALA A 130 19.10 2.80 -7.31
N MET A 131 18.07 3.57 -6.96
CA MET A 131 17.29 4.36 -7.92
C MET A 131 18.13 5.47 -8.55
N GLU A 132 18.94 6.18 -7.74
CA GLU A 132 19.86 7.21 -8.26
C GLU A 132 20.89 6.62 -9.22
N GLU A 133 21.47 5.45 -8.88
CA GLU A 133 22.42 4.74 -9.74
C GLU A 133 21.75 4.24 -11.04
N SER A 134 20.49 3.80 -10.97
CA SER A 134 19.70 3.39 -12.13
C SER A 134 19.40 4.55 -13.09
N GLY A 135 19.35 5.76 -12.56
CA GLY A 135 19.09 6.98 -13.31
C GLY A 135 17.61 7.14 -13.72
N ALA A 136 17.35 8.15 -14.53
CA ALA A 136 15.99 8.48 -14.96
C ALA A 136 15.33 7.34 -15.76
N ASP A 137 14.00 7.33 -15.75
CA ASP A 137 13.19 6.45 -16.60
C ASP A 137 13.59 6.63 -18.07
N PRO A 138 14.07 5.57 -18.76
CA PRO A 138 14.54 5.64 -20.14
C PRO A 138 13.45 6.06 -21.14
N ASN A 139 12.17 5.88 -20.76
CA ASN A 139 11.02 6.22 -21.60
C ASN A 139 10.38 7.56 -21.23
N PHE A 140 11.00 8.32 -20.32
CA PHE A 140 10.50 9.63 -19.93
C PHE A 140 10.95 10.72 -20.92
N GLU A 141 10.02 11.22 -21.70
CA GLU A 141 10.22 12.43 -22.47
C GLU A 141 9.96 13.66 -21.60
N GLN A 142 11.03 14.37 -21.25
CA GLN A 142 10.88 15.64 -20.56
C GLN A 142 10.10 16.62 -21.44
N ALA A 143 8.95 17.08 -20.98
CA ALA A 143 8.18 18.06 -21.70
C ALA A 143 9.04 19.28 -22.03
N SER A 144 9.16 19.60 -23.31
CA SER A 144 9.86 20.79 -23.77
C SER A 144 9.08 22.03 -23.35
N TRP A 145 9.50 22.63 -22.25
CA TRP A 145 8.84 23.82 -21.73
C TRP A 145 9.50 25.07 -22.29
N SER A 146 8.76 25.79 -23.12
CA SER A 146 9.21 27.05 -23.74
C SER A 146 8.68 28.32 -23.02
N GLY A 147 8.03 28.16 -21.87
CA GLY A 147 7.37 29.27 -21.17
C GLY A 147 8.32 30.16 -20.36
N ALA A 148 7.80 31.30 -19.92
CA ALA A 148 8.52 32.34 -19.14
C ALA A 148 9.06 31.85 -17.79
N GLY A 149 8.65 30.67 -17.32
CA GLY A 149 9.15 30.00 -16.11
C GLY A 149 10.43 29.18 -16.31
N ARG A 150 10.98 29.07 -17.52
CA ARG A 150 12.21 28.36 -17.78
C ARG A 150 13.38 29.04 -17.07
N ARG A 151 13.93 28.35 -16.07
CA ARG A 151 15.10 28.85 -15.34
C ARG A 151 16.38 28.57 -16.10
N HIS A 152 17.38 29.41 -15.84
CA HIS A 152 18.72 29.21 -16.37
C HIS A 152 19.36 27.99 -15.69
N GLY A 153 19.97 27.11 -16.46
CA GLY A 153 20.72 25.94 -16.01
C GLY A 153 20.11 24.61 -16.48
N ASN A 154 20.80 23.51 -16.18
CA ASN A 154 20.29 22.17 -16.43
C ASN A 154 19.11 21.88 -15.50
N PRO A 155 18.01 21.29 -16.00
CA PRO A 155 16.94 20.85 -15.13
C PRO A 155 17.47 19.81 -14.14
N PRO A 156 16.98 19.79 -12.88
CA PRO A 156 17.31 18.73 -11.94
C PRO A 156 16.87 17.37 -12.50
N ALA A 157 17.48 16.31 -12.01
CA ALA A 157 17.08 14.95 -12.36
C ALA A 157 15.57 14.77 -12.11
N GLN A 158 14.90 14.17 -13.08
CA GLN A 158 13.44 13.93 -13.02
C GLN A 158 13.14 12.48 -13.33
N ASN A 159 12.08 11.95 -12.72
CA ASN A 159 11.64 10.57 -12.95
C ASN A 159 12.73 9.51 -12.70
N VAL A 160 13.54 9.72 -11.67
CA VAL A 160 14.55 8.75 -11.22
C VAL A 160 13.89 7.58 -10.48
N GLY A 161 12.90 7.88 -9.65
CA GLY A 161 12.20 6.82 -8.91
C GLY A 161 10.82 7.21 -8.41
N ARG A 162 10.05 6.19 -8.00
CA ARG A 162 8.73 6.32 -7.38
C ARG A 162 8.64 5.43 -6.14
N ILE A 163 8.23 6.00 -5.03
CA ILE A 163 7.96 5.27 -3.79
C ILE A 163 6.48 5.45 -3.44
N VAL A 164 5.77 4.35 -3.21
CA VAL A 164 4.40 4.37 -2.73
C VAL A 164 4.33 3.60 -1.42
N ASN A 165 3.97 4.30 -0.35
CA ASN A 165 3.81 3.75 1.00
C ASN A 165 2.34 3.42 1.27
N MET A 166 2.06 2.24 1.82
CA MET A 166 0.71 1.83 2.15
C MET A 166 0.34 2.30 3.57
N SER A 167 -0.41 3.42 3.64
CA SER A 167 -1.07 3.87 4.86
C SER A 167 -2.41 3.13 5.05
N SER A 168 -3.43 3.79 5.52
CA SER A 168 -4.80 3.32 5.70
C SER A 168 -5.70 4.52 5.98
N VAL A 169 -7.02 4.36 5.83
CA VAL A 169 -7.99 5.28 6.44
C VAL A 169 -7.80 5.39 7.95
N HIS A 170 -7.25 4.36 8.60
CA HIS A 170 -6.84 4.38 10.01
C HIS A 170 -5.65 5.31 10.31
N GLY A 171 -4.93 5.77 9.30
CA GLY A 171 -3.95 6.85 9.44
C GLY A 171 -4.57 8.24 9.36
N LEU A 172 -5.80 8.36 8.84
CA LEU A 172 -6.57 9.60 8.72
C LEU A 172 -7.60 9.74 9.87
N HIS A 173 -8.25 8.64 10.22
CA HIS A 173 -9.26 8.53 11.29
C HIS A 173 -8.93 7.35 12.19
N GLN A 174 -9.33 7.43 13.45
CA GLN A 174 -8.92 6.44 14.45
C GLN A 174 -10.05 5.46 14.75
N ALA A 175 -9.73 4.17 14.79
CA ALA A 175 -10.63 3.13 15.30
C ALA A 175 -10.30 2.79 16.77
N PRO A 176 -11.30 2.50 17.61
CA PRO A 176 -11.06 2.07 18.98
C PRO A 176 -10.21 0.79 19.04
N ARG A 177 -9.38 0.65 20.07
CA ARG A 177 -8.59 -0.56 20.37
C ARG A 177 -7.64 -1.01 19.25
N SER A 178 -7.16 -0.09 18.45
CA SER A 178 -6.21 -0.34 17.36
C SER A 178 -4.96 0.55 17.50
N LEU A 179 -4.41 0.66 18.72
CA LEU A 179 -3.36 1.62 19.06
C LEU A 179 -2.18 1.56 18.09
N ILE A 180 -1.57 0.38 17.95
CA ILE A 180 -0.34 0.20 17.16
C ILE A 180 -0.63 0.50 15.69
N TYR A 181 -1.71 -0.08 15.16
CA TYR A 181 -2.06 0.08 13.76
C TYR A 181 -2.36 1.54 13.39
N ASN A 182 -3.21 2.21 14.19
CA ASN A 182 -3.58 3.60 13.97
C ASN A 182 -2.35 4.53 14.05
N ALA A 183 -1.54 4.37 15.11
CA ALA A 183 -0.32 5.16 15.29
C ALA A 183 0.67 4.91 14.15
N GLY A 184 0.90 3.65 13.78
CA GLY A 184 1.80 3.29 12.69
C GLY A 184 1.33 3.84 11.34
N LYS A 185 0.04 3.70 10.99
CA LYS A 185 -0.50 4.21 9.72
C LYS A 185 -0.55 5.74 9.67
N ALA A 186 -0.73 6.43 10.80
CA ALA A 186 -0.54 7.88 10.88
C ALA A 186 0.94 8.28 10.73
N ALA A 187 1.87 7.53 11.33
CA ALA A 187 3.30 7.77 11.18
C ALA A 187 3.77 7.59 9.72
N VAL A 188 3.20 6.63 8.97
CA VAL A 188 3.47 6.47 7.52
C VAL A 188 3.18 7.75 6.74
N ILE A 189 2.12 8.49 7.10
CA ILE A 189 1.77 9.78 6.47
C ILE A 189 2.87 10.81 6.70
N GLY A 190 3.35 10.94 7.94
CA GLY A 190 4.43 11.85 8.29
C GLY A 190 5.74 11.48 7.59
N LEU A 191 6.10 10.19 7.62
CA LEU A 191 7.29 9.64 6.96
C LEU A 191 7.27 9.88 5.44
N THR A 192 6.12 9.67 4.80
CA THR A 192 5.94 9.92 3.36
C THR A 192 6.23 11.36 2.99
N LYS A 193 5.71 12.32 3.77
CA LYS A 193 5.95 13.76 3.53
C LYS A 193 7.41 14.13 3.72
N GLN A 194 8.07 13.59 4.75
CA GLN A 194 9.49 13.85 4.98
C GLN A 194 10.33 13.28 3.84
N MET A 195 10.12 12.02 3.47
CA MET A 195 10.82 11.40 2.34
C MET A 195 10.59 12.14 1.01
N ALA A 196 9.40 12.68 0.79
CA ALA A 196 9.09 13.47 -0.41
C ALA A 196 9.95 14.76 -0.50
N ILE A 197 10.19 15.42 0.64
CA ILE A 197 11.05 16.60 0.71
C ILE A 197 12.52 16.22 0.52
N ASP A 198 12.97 15.14 1.15
CA ASP A 198 14.37 14.70 1.10
C ASP A 198 14.78 14.18 -0.28
N PHE A 199 13.89 13.43 -0.95
CA PHE A 199 14.19 12.74 -2.20
C PHE A 199 13.68 13.45 -3.47
N GLY A 200 12.84 14.47 -3.31
CA GLY A 200 12.38 15.29 -4.43
C GLY A 200 13.51 15.91 -5.26
N PRO A 201 14.57 16.50 -4.64
CA PRO A 201 15.75 16.99 -5.36
C PRO A 201 16.50 15.93 -6.17
N LEU A 202 16.34 14.65 -5.82
CA LEU A 202 16.94 13.51 -6.54
C LEU A 202 16.06 13.04 -7.71
N GLY A 203 14.91 13.66 -7.96
CA GLY A 203 13.96 13.24 -9.00
C GLY A 203 13.08 12.05 -8.59
N ILE A 204 12.96 11.77 -7.27
CA ILE A 204 12.16 10.68 -6.73
C ILE A 204 10.91 11.25 -6.08
N THR A 205 9.72 10.76 -6.47
CA THR A 205 8.48 11.11 -5.78
C THR A 205 8.13 10.06 -4.73
N VAL A 206 7.59 10.51 -3.60
CA VAL A 206 7.14 9.64 -2.52
C VAL A 206 5.71 9.99 -2.15
N ASN A 207 4.78 9.04 -2.30
CA ASN A 207 3.38 9.23 -1.98
C ASN A 207 2.87 8.09 -1.09
N ALA A 208 1.73 8.31 -0.46
CA ALA A 208 1.03 7.26 0.26
C ALA A 208 -0.37 7.02 -0.30
N ILE A 209 -0.85 5.79 -0.15
CA ILE A 209 -2.25 5.44 -0.35
C ILE A 209 -2.85 5.13 1.02
N ALA A 210 -4.07 5.59 1.25
CA ALA A 210 -4.88 5.27 2.42
C ALA A 210 -6.10 4.45 1.96
N PRO A 211 -6.00 3.11 1.90
CA PRO A 211 -7.11 2.24 1.55
C PRO A 211 -8.21 2.27 2.60
N GLY A 212 -9.47 2.15 2.14
CA GLY A 212 -10.59 1.73 2.97
C GLY A 212 -10.54 0.24 3.30
N HIS A 213 -11.69 -0.39 3.52
CA HIS A 213 -11.74 -1.85 3.64
C HIS A 213 -11.60 -2.49 2.27
N ILE A 214 -10.56 -3.28 2.12
CA ILE A 214 -10.27 -4.02 0.90
C ILE A 214 -10.44 -5.51 1.21
N VAL A 215 -11.37 -6.14 0.51
CA VAL A 215 -11.58 -7.59 0.60
C VAL A 215 -10.44 -8.27 -0.15
N THR A 216 -9.64 -9.00 0.61
CA THR A 216 -8.55 -9.82 0.08
C THR A 216 -8.94 -11.28 0.17
N GLU A 217 -8.15 -12.19 -0.40
CA GLU A 217 -8.38 -13.63 -0.37
C GLU A 217 -8.65 -14.12 1.07
N ARG A 218 -7.85 -13.64 2.03
CA ARG A 218 -8.02 -13.96 3.45
C ARG A 218 -9.31 -13.37 4.05
N GLY A 219 -9.71 -12.19 3.60
CA GLY A 219 -10.96 -11.56 4.03
C GLY A 219 -12.18 -12.28 3.46
N ASP A 220 -12.09 -12.69 2.21
CA ASP A 220 -13.16 -13.43 1.52
C ASP A 220 -13.39 -14.81 2.15
N GLU A 221 -12.32 -15.55 2.45
CA GLU A 221 -12.39 -16.81 3.21
C GLU A 221 -13.13 -16.62 4.55
N HIS A 222 -12.80 -15.57 5.30
CA HIS A 222 -13.43 -15.29 6.59
C HIS A 222 -14.92 -14.98 6.44
N TRP A 223 -15.32 -14.17 5.45
CA TRP A 223 -16.74 -13.87 5.22
C TRP A 223 -17.54 -15.08 4.77
N ASN A 224 -16.96 -15.95 3.96
CA ASN A 224 -17.56 -17.21 3.53
C ASN A 224 -17.76 -18.20 4.70
N GLU A 225 -16.82 -18.24 5.64
CA GLU A 225 -16.95 -19.07 6.85
C GLU A 225 -18.08 -18.60 7.76
N VAL A 226 -18.30 -17.31 7.87
CA VAL A 226 -19.33 -16.72 8.73
C VAL A 226 -20.73 -16.86 8.12
N GLY A 227 -20.86 -16.96 6.79
CA GLY A 227 -22.14 -17.10 6.10
C GLY A 227 -23.12 -15.95 6.39
N ASN A 228 -22.63 -14.71 6.51
CA ASN A 228 -23.41 -13.56 6.95
C ASN A 228 -23.40 -12.43 5.91
N ASP A 229 -24.10 -12.63 4.81
CA ASP A 229 -24.24 -11.64 3.74
C ASP A 229 -24.84 -10.31 4.20
N ALA A 230 -25.79 -10.35 5.14
CA ALA A 230 -26.43 -9.14 5.65
C ALA A 230 -25.44 -8.31 6.48
N GLY A 231 -24.58 -8.96 7.28
CA GLY A 231 -23.51 -8.29 8.03
C GLY A 231 -22.50 -7.62 7.11
N PHE A 232 -22.12 -8.28 6.02
CA PHE A 232 -21.24 -7.70 5.01
C PHE A 232 -21.89 -6.49 4.31
N ARG A 233 -23.17 -6.58 3.92
CA ARG A 233 -23.91 -5.47 3.30
C ARG A 233 -24.08 -4.28 4.26
N LEU A 234 -24.27 -4.53 5.56
CA LEU A 234 -24.25 -3.45 6.55
C LEU A 234 -22.93 -2.70 6.53
N PHE A 235 -21.84 -3.44 6.39
CA PHE A 235 -20.50 -2.84 6.28
C PHE A 235 -20.37 -1.98 5.00
N GLU A 236 -20.92 -2.42 3.86
CA GLU A 236 -20.91 -1.69 2.60
C GLU A 236 -21.68 -0.35 2.65
N LEU A 237 -22.66 -0.20 3.55
CA LEU A 237 -23.37 1.07 3.73
C LEU A 237 -22.44 2.21 4.20
N HIS A 238 -21.31 1.89 4.83
CA HIS A 238 -20.31 2.89 5.23
C HIS A 238 -19.58 3.54 4.06
N TYR A 239 -19.74 3.00 2.85
CA TYR A 239 -19.10 3.50 1.65
C TYR A 239 -20.10 4.21 0.75
N PRO A 240 -19.92 5.51 0.42
CA PRO A 240 -20.75 6.21 -0.55
C PRO A 240 -20.93 5.46 -1.88
N VAL A 241 -19.88 4.75 -2.33
CA VAL A 241 -19.94 3.92 -3.55
C VAL A 241 -20.68 2.59 -3.35
N ARG A 242 -21.16 2.30 -2.12
CA ARG A 242 -21.97 1.11 -1.75
C ARG A 242 -21.30 -0.22 -2.05
N ARG A 243 -19.99 -0.27 -1.98
CA ARG A 243 -19.18 -1.49 -2.00
C ARG A 243 -17.90 -1.30 -1.21
N THR A 244 -17.32 -2.38 -0.75
CA THR A 244 -15.93 -2.43 -0.29
C THR A 244 -14.98 -2.38 -1.49
N GLY A 245 -13.70 -2.14 -1.24
CA GLY A 245 -12.67 -2.20 -2.28
C GLY A 245 -12.17 -3.62 -2.51
N ILE A 246 -11.51 -3.80 -3.63
CA ILE A 246 -10.76 -5.01 -4.00
C ILE A 246 -9.29 -4.65 -4.26
N PRO A 247 -8.35 -5.60 -4.25
CA PRO A 247 -6.93 -5.33 -4.50
C PRO A 247 -6.65 -4.50 -5.75
N GLU A 248 -7.42 -4.69 -6.81
CA GLU A 248 -7.31 -3.97 -8.09
C GLU A 248 -7.63 -2.48 -7.96
N ASP A 249 -8.53 -2.07 -7.07
CA ASP A 249 -8.81 -0.64 -6.81
C ASP A 249 -7.54 0.07 -6.31
N ILE A 250 -6.80 -0.58 -5.41
CA ILE A 250 -5.55 -0.05 -4.88
C ILE A 250 -4.42 -0.16 -5.90
N ALA A 251 -4.32 -1.28 -6.59
CA ALA A 251 -3.30 -1.50 -7.62
C ALA A 251 -3.39 -0.46 -8.76
N ASN A 252 -4.61 -0.06 -9.14
CA ASN A 252 -4.81 1.00 -10.13
C ASN A 252 -4.29 2.36 -9.64
N ALA A 253 -4.52 2.71 -8.38
CA ALA A 253 -4.01 3.94 -7.78
C ALA A 253 -2.47 3.90 -7.64
N VAL A 254 -1.88 2.75 -7.23
CA VAL A 254 -0.43 2.53 -7.23
C VAL A 254 0.13 2.70 -8.64
N GLY A 255 -0.48 2.06 -9.64
CA GLY A 255 -0.06 2.16 -11.04
C GLY A 255 -0.06 3.60 -11.54
N PHE A 256 -1.05 4.41 -11.15
CA PHE A 256 -1.06 5.85 -11.47
C PHE A 256 0.08 6.60 -10.77
N LEU A 257 0.22 6.45 -9.45
CA LEU A 257 1.26 7.17 -8.67
C LEU A 257 2.68 6.77 -9.07
N CYS A 258 2.88 5.55 -9.56
CA CYS A 258 4.15 5.06 -10.08
C CYS A 258 4.44 5.49 -11.53
N SER A 259 3.44 6.01 -12.25
CA SER A 259 3.56 6.38 -13.65
C SER A 259 4.16 7.76 -13.87
N ASN A 260 4.48 8.08 -15.14
CA ASN A 260 4.93 9.40 -15.55
C ASN A 260 3.83 10.45 -15.50
N GLU A 261 2.54 10.03 -15.51
CA GLU A 261 1.37 10.90 -15.36
C GLU A 261 1.34 11.59 -13.99
N ALA A 262 1.91 10.93 -12.95
CA ALA A 262 2.00 11.46 -11.59
C ALA A 262 3.35 12.15 -11.28
N SER A 263 4.12 12.53 -12.29
CA SER A 263 5.49 13.07 -12.12
C SER A 263 5.58 14.35 -11.27
N PHE A 264 4.46 15.07 -11.11
CA PHE A 264 4.39 16.30 -10.29
C PHE A 264 3.60 16.08 -8.99
N ILE A 265 3.34 14.84 -8.59
CA ILE A 265 2.65 14.47 -7.35
C ILE A 265 3.68 13.85 -6.39
N THR A 266 3.96 14.54 -5.26
CA THR A 266 4.82 14.03 -4.20
C THR A 266 4.36 14.52 -2.84
N GLY A 267 4.58 13.73 -1.78
CA GLY A 267 4.13 14.02 -0.43
C GLY A 267 2.62 13.91 -0.20
N HIS A 268 1.88 13.40 -1.20
CA HIS A 268 0.43 13.27 -1.13
C HIS A 268 0.00 11.96 -0.46
N VAL A 269 -1.15 12.02 0.20
CA VAL A 269 -1.85 10.84 0.76
C VAL A 269 -3.17 10.70 0.02
N LEU A 270 -3.24 9.73 -0.87
CA LEU A 270 -4.43 9.47 -1.67
C LEU A 270 -5.34 8.48 -0.93
N ALA A 271 -6.50 8.96 -0.47
CA ALA A 271 -7.54 8.08 0.03
C ALA A 271 -8.15 7.30 -1.14
N VAL A 272 -8.16 5.96 -1.03
CA VAL A 272 -8.82 5.04 -1.97
C VAL A 272 -9.77 4.17 -1.16
N ASP A 273 -10.89 4.77 -0.79
CA ASP A 273 -11.76 4.33 0.28
C ASP A 273 -13.26 4.39 -0.06
N GLY A 274 -13.59 4.56 -1.32
CA GLY A 274 -14.99 4.66 -1.76
C GLY A 274 -15.75 5.83 -1.14
N GLY A 275 -15.05 6.85 -0.63
CA GLY A 275 -15.61 8.05 -0.03
C GLY A 275 -15.93 7.91 1.48
N MET A 276 -15.49 6.83 2.13
CA MET A 276 -15.79 6.58 3.55
C MET A 276 -15.31 7.72 4.45
N THR A 277 -14.11 8.26 4.22
CA THR A 277 -13.52 9.29 5.09
C THR A 277 -14.12 10.70 4.93
N ILE A 278 -14.92 10.95 3.90
CA ILE A 278 -15.56 12.25 3.65
C ILE A 278 -17.05 12.26 3.99
N GLN A 279 -17.61 11.11 4.39
CA GLN A 279 -19.03 10.99 4.71
C GLN A 279 -19.30 11.42 6.17
N LEU A 280 -20.32 12.24 6.40
CA LEU A 280 -20.83 12.55 7.73
C LEU A 280 -21.47 11.30 8.33
N GLN A 281 -21.02 10.93 9.52
CA GLN A 281 -21.50 9.71 10.21
C GLN A 281 -22.97 9.81 10.67
N GLU A 282 -23.47 11.01 10.92
CA GLU A 282 -24.85 11.24 11.39
C GLU A 282 -25.92 10.66 10.47
N ASN A 283 -25.75 10.80 9.16
CA ASN A 283 -26.67 10.26 8.17
C ASN A 283 -26.63 8.72 8.12
N LEU A 284 -25.47 8.14 8.39
CA LEU A 284 -25.26 6.70 8.37
C LEU A 284 -26.00 5.98 9.51
N VAL A 285 -26.22 6.66 10.64
CA VAL A 285 -26.94 6.09 11.81
C VAL A 285 -28.37 5.68 11.43
N MET A 286 -29.05 6.49 10.63
CA MET A 286 -30.43 6.18 10.20
C MET A 286 -30.46 5.02 9.20
N ASP A 287 -29.60 5.05 8.18
CA ASP A 287 -29.48 3.98 7.20
C ASP A 287 -29.14 2.64 7.87
N SER A 288 -28.20 2.65 8.82
CA SER A 288 -27.79 1.46 9.58
C SER A 288 -28.91 0.94 10.46
N LYS A 289 -29.65 1.83 11.14
CA LYS A 289 -30.81 1.46 11.97
C LYS A 289 -31.87 0.76 11.13
N ASP A 290 -32.25 1.35 9.99
CA ASP A 290 -33.30 0.82 9.15
C ASP A 290 -32.89 -0.53 8.56
N PHE A 291 -31.60 -0.68 8.17
CA PHE A 291 -31.05 -1.94 7.69
C PHE A 291 -31.07 -3.03 8.77
N ILE A 292 -30.64 -2.72 10.02
CA ILE A 292 -30.63 -3.67 11.14
C ILE A 292 -32.05 -4.11 11.48
N VAL A 293 -33.03 -3.19 11.47
CA VAL A 293 -34.45 -3.53 11.71
C VAL A 293 -34.98 -4.47 10.64
N ALA A 294 -34.56 -4.26 9.37
CA ALA A 294 -34.97 -5.12 8.25
C ALA A 294 -34.25 -6.50 8.24
N ASN A 295 -33.16 -6.66 8.97
CA ASN A 295 -32.34 -7.88 9.01
C ASN A 295 -32.03 -8.28 10.47
N PRO A 296 -33.04 -8.74 11.25
CA PRO A 296 -32.90 -8.95 12.72
C PRO A 296 -31.88 -10.03 13.09
N ASP A 297 -31.59 -10.97 12.21
CA ASP A 297 -30.69 -12.09 12.44
C ASP A 297 -29.25 -11.83 11.97
N LEU A 298 -28.96 -10.61 11.45
CA LEU A 298 -27.62 -10.28 10.99
C LEU A 298 -26.59 -10.35 12.12
N LYS A 299 -25.40 -10.84 11.81
CA LYS A 299 -24.24 -10.82 12.68
C LYS A 299 -23.26 -9.78 12.16
N THR A 300 -22.72 -8.93 13.02
CA THR A 300 -21.68 -8.00 12.61
C THR A 300 -20.31 -8.69 12.67
N HIS A 301 -19.43 -8.35 11.75
CA HIS A 301 -18.07 -8.92 11.69
C HIS A 301 -17.28 -8.76 13.00
N PHE A 302 -17.65 -7.77 13.81
CA PHE A 302 -16.94 -7.42 15.04
C PHE A 302 -17.57 -8.01 16.32
N ASP A 303 -18.67 -8.76 16.24
CA ASP A 303 -19.37 -9.27 17.42
C ASP A 303 -18.52 -10.30 18.21
N SER A 304 -17.64 -11.04 17.55
CA SER A 304 -16.73 -12.01 18.19
C SER A 304 -15.44 -11.38 18.73
N SER A 305 -15.04 -10.21 18.25
CA SER A 305 -13.78 -9.56 18.61
C SER A 305 -13.92 -8.48 19.68
N ARG A 306 -15.14 -8.00 19.93
CA ARG A 306 -15.45 -7.10 21.03
C ARG A 306 -15.70 -7.92 22.28
N GLY A 307 -14.63 -8.26 23.00
CA GLY A 307 -14.79 -8.52 24.43
C GLY A 307 -15.63 -7.40 25.04
N SER A 308 -16.50 -7.73 26.01
CA SER A 308 -17.52 -6.85 26.61
C SER A 308 -17.14 -5.37 26.57
N SER A 309 -17.88 -4.61 25.77
CA SER A 309 -17.69 -3.16 25.65
C SER A 309 -17.79 -2.53 27.04
N ARG A 310 -16.76 -1.79 27.45
CA ARG A 310 -16.83 -0.89 28.59
C ARG A 310 -17.44 0.46 28.18
N PHE A 311 -18.54 0.43 27.45
CA PHE A 311 -19.36 1.59 27.16
C PHE A 311 -20.82 1.22 27.37
#